data_078ec6284f98e14bd8efbc6b5ede74e2
#
_entry.id   078ec6284f98e14bd8efbc6b5ede74e2
#
_cell.length_a   1.000
_cell.length_b   1.000
_cell.length_c   1.000
_cell.angle_alpha   90.00
_cell.angle_beta   90.00
_cell.angle_gamma   90.00
#
_symmetry.space_group_name_H-M   'P 1'
#
loop_
_entity.id
_entity.type
_entity.pdbx_description
1 polymer ?
#
loop_
_entity_poly.entity_id
_entity_poly.type
_entity_poly.pdbx_seq_one_letter_code
_entity_poly.pdbx_strand_id
1 'polypeptide(L)'
;MADDSFDAIVVGAGPAGCACAYALARYGRNVLLLERGNEPGAKNVSGGRLYAYALDMVDPELRSRAPFQRRIVREQIMLLNEGGAVTVDHHDPLGGGEGADSHSVIRASLDAWFAQEAEAAGATVASGVKVDALLEEGGRIVGIRAGEDEMRADIVVAADGVNSVLARQAGLFPDVKPHAVGLGVKETLELPDEVIDARFGLRDGEGAARVAVGCTAGMAGGAFLYTNRGSLSLGLVVNPEQAGRSGRPVQELLQDLKAHPAVAPLVEGAVPVEFSAHLVPEMGHDGVPARLHREGLLVAGDAARFGINTGLIIRGMDLAMVSGLAAAQAILASPTRAGVGETYMRRLEELSLLPSLRALRNYHGLFGIERIFGAYPALAGDVMRFLFRVDGSVPAPMLGGIRRLATSRVPFGQMARDAWKGFRCL
;
A
#
# COMPACT_ATOMS: atom_id res chain seq x y z
N MET A 1 -29.60 34.06 -7.03
CA MET A 1 -28.62 33.14 -7.61
C MET A 1 -28.49 32.00 -6.62
N ALA A 2 -28.80 30.79 -7.03
CA ALA A 2 -28.54 29.62 -6.18
C ALA A 2 -27.06 29.65 -5.82
N ASP A 3 -26.76 29.43 -4.57
CA ASP A 3 -25.39 29.37 -4.06
C ASP A 3 -24.76 28.13 -4.70
N ASP A 4 -23.92 28.32 -5.73
CA ASP A 4 -23.21 27.24 -6.45
C ASP A 4 -22.10 26.60 -5.58
N SER A 5 -22.39 26.37 -4.31
CA SER A 5 -21.49 25.85 -3.31
C SER A 5 -21.80 24.36 -3.07
N PHE A 6 -20.74 23.53 -3.03
CA PHE A 6 -20.83 22.13 -2.64
C PHE A 6 -20.80 21.98 -1.11
N ASP A 7 -21.48 20.96 -0.58
CA ASP A 7 -21.28 20.55 0.82
C ASP A 7 -19.82 20.08 1.04
N ALA A 8 -19.29 19.37 0.03
CA ALA A 8 -17.89 18.95 0.04
C ALA A 8 -17.28 18.90 -1.36
N ILE A 9 -16.01 19.31 -1.48
CA ILE A 9 -15.17 19.01 -2.63
C ILE A 9 -14.10 18.02 -2.18
N VAL A 10 -14.06 16.87 -2.83
CA VAL A 10 -13.08 15.80 -2.57
C VAL A 10 -12.06 15.79 -3.71
N VAL A 11 -10.78 15.94 -3.39
CA VAL A 11 -9.70 16.03 -4.37
C VAL A 11 -8.91 14.74 -4.42
N GLY A 12 -9.03 14.00 -5.52
CA GLY A 12 -8.42 12.71 -5.79
C GLY A 12 -9.43 11.57 -5.70
N ALA A 13 -9.69 10.89 -6.85
CA ALA A 13 -10.59 9.75 -6.97
C ALA A 13 -9.87 8.41 -6.75
N GLY A 14 -8.98 8.35 -5.76
CA GLY A 14 -8.44 7.11 -5.20
C GLY A 14 -9.36 6.53 -4.11
N PRO A 15 -8.95 5.43 -3.45
CA PRO A 15 -9.80 4.74 -2.46
C PRO A 15 -10.33 5.66 -1.34
N ALA A 16 -9.54 6.62 -0.86
CA ALA A 16 -9.98 7.55 0.19
C ALA A 16 -11.04 8.52 -0.32
N GLY A 17 -10.80 9.13 -1.49
CA GLY A 17 -11.74 10.10 -2.05
C GLY A 17 -13.04 9.45 -2.48
N CYS A 18 -12.99 8.29 -3.15
CA CYS A 18 -14.18 7.55 -3.55
C CYS A 18 -15.03 7.12 -2.33
N ALA A 19 -14.38 6.60 -1.27
CA ALA A 19 -15.10 6.22 -0.04
C ALA A 19 -15.77 7.42 0.62
N CYS A 20 -15.10 8.58 0.65
CA CYS A 20 -15.66 9.81 1.19
C CYS A 20 -16.84 10.30 0.35
N ALA A 21 -16.65 10.41 -0.96
CA ALA A 21 -17.69 10.90 -1.88
C ALA A 21 -18.91 10.00 -1.89
N TYR A 22 -18.70 8.67 -1.98
CA TYR A 22 -19.77 7.68 -1.89
C TYR A 22 -20.59 7.83 -0.62
N ALA A 23 -19.91 7.85 0.54
CA ALA A 23 -20.59 7.94 1.82
C ALA A 23 -21.37 9.23 1.98
N LEU A 24 -20.85 10.39 1.54
CA LEU A 24 -21.55 11.67 1.57
C LEU A 24 -22.76 11.69 0.64
N ALA A 25 -22.59 11.22 -0.60
CA ALA A 25 -23.65 11.19 -1.61
C ALA A 25 -24.84 10.30 -1.19
N ARG A 26 -24.56 9.15 -0.59
CA ARG A 26 -25.58 8.24 0.00
C ARG A 26 -26.46 8.93 1.03
N TYR A 27 -25.97 9.98 1.70
CA TYR A 27 -26.74 10.79 2.65
C TYR A 27 -27.25 12.09 2.02
N GLY A 28 -27.32 12.18 0.68
CA GLY A 28 -27.91 13.30 -0.06
C GLY A 28 -27.11 14.60 0.00
N ARG A 29 -25.80 14.52 0.25
CA ARG A 29 -24.93 15.70 0.22
C ARG A 29 -24.54 16.04 -1.21
N ASN A 30 -24.45 17.33 -1.51
CA ASN A 30 -23.93 17.84 -2.78
C ASN A 30 -22.39 17.74 -2.78
N VAL A 31 -21.85 16.73 -3.45
CA VAL A 31 -20.41 16.37 -3.42
C VAL A 31 -19.83 16.45 -4.80
N LEU A 32 -18.69 17.12 -4.92
CA LEU A 32 -17.84 17.10 -6.11
C LEU A 32 -16.58 16.30 -5.86
N LEU A 33 -16.38 15.21 -6.62
CA LEU A 33 -15.17 14.39 -6.60
C LEU A 33 -14.32 14.70 -7.84
N LEU A 34 -13.11 15.20 -7.62
CA LEU A 34 -12.19 15.63 -8.67
C LEU A 34 -11.03 14.64 -8.84
N GLU A 35 -10.72 14.28 -10.07
CA GLU A 35 -9.55 13.48 -10.43
C GLU A 35 -8.71 14.18 -11.48
N ARG A 36 -7.40 14.25 -11.23
CA ARG A 36 -6.43 14.84 -12.15
C ARG A 36 -6.19 13.98 -13.41
N GLY A 37 -6.33 12.66 -13.30
CA GLY A 37 -6.23 11.71 -14.42
C GLY A 37 -7.42 11.82 -15.34
N ASN A 38 -7.26 11.38 -16.58
CA ASN A 38 -8.37 11.29 -17.52
C ASN A 38 -9.44 10.30 -17.02
N GLU A 39 -9.01 9.32 -16.23
CA GLU A 39 -9.88 8.35 -15.54
C GLU A 39 -9.33 8.09 -14.14
N PRO A 40 -10.21 7.79 -13.15
CA PRO A 40 -9.78 7.34 -11.83
C PRO A 40 -8.91 6.08 -11.96
N GLY A 41 -7.81 6.03 -11.23
CA GLY A 41 -6.90 4.89 -11.29
C GLY A 41 -5.88 4.88 -12.43
N ALA A 42 -6.06 5.67 -13.49
CA ALA A 42 -5.17 5.67 -14.68
C ALA A 42 -3.69 5.97 -14.37
N LYS A 43 -3.38 6.58 -13.24
CA LYS A 43 -2.00 6.84 -12.77
C LYS A 43 -1.50 5.81 -11.75
N ASN A 44 -2.38 4.98 -11.25
CA ASN A 44 -2.11 4.00 -10.22
C ASN A 44 -2.04 2.61 -10.85
N VAL A 45 -1.00 2.45 -11.64
CA VAL A 45 -0.78 1.23 -12.37
C VAL A 45 -0.69 0.03 -11.44
N SER A 46 -1.33 -1.04 -11.87
CA SER A 46 -1.26 -2.42 -11.41
C SER A 46 -1.55 -2.72 -9.95
N GLY A 47 -1.79 -3.97 -9.75
CA GLY A 47 -2.29 -4.67 -8.60
C GLY A 47 -1.71 -4.35 -7.25
N GLY A 48 -2.52 -4.63 -6.30
CA GLY A 48 -2.22 -4.62 -4.88
C GLY A 48 -3.09 -5.63 -4.17
N ARG A 49 -2.97 -5.66 -2.86
CA ARG A 49 -3.82 -6.45 -1.97
C ARG A 49 -4.78 -5.54 -1.22
N LEU A 50 -6.07 -5.81 -1.35
CA LEU A 50 -7.12 -5.11 -0.60
C LEU A 50 -7.68 -6.04 0.49
N TYR A 51 -7.74 -5.54 1.71
CA TYR A 51 -8.45 -6.18 2.82
C TYR A 51 -9.91 -5.77 2.75
N ALA A 52 -10.80 -6.74 2.51
CA ALA A 52 -12.18 -6.49 2.11
C ALA A 52 -13.05 -5.83 3.18
N TYR A 53 -12.70 -5.98 4.46
CA TYR A 53 -13.39 -5.33 5.57
C TYR A 53 -13.59 -3.82 5.39
N ALA A 54 -12.67 -3.16 4.68
CA ALA A 54 -12.74 -1.72 4.48
C ALA A 54 -13.94 -1.31 3.59
N LEU A 55 -14.28 -2.14 2.60
CA LEU A 55 -15.49 -1.95 1.81
C LEU A 55 -16.75 -2.20 2.65
N ASP A 56 -16.75 -3.26 3.47
CA ASP A 56 -17.87 -3.59 4.36
C ASP A 56 -18.14 -2.43 5.35
N MET A 57 -17.09 -1.74 5.80
CA MET A 57 -17.23 -0.56 6.67
C MET A 57 -17.85 0.64 5.95
N VAL A 58 -17.54 0.83 4.67
CA VAL A 58 -18.13 1.90 3.85
C VAL A 58 -19.59 1.58 3.54
N ASP A 59 -19.84 0.42 2.94
CA ASP A 59 -21.16 -0.15 2.67
C ASP A 59 -21.00 -1.65 2.36
N PRO A 60 -21.64 -2.56 3.12
CA PRO A 60 -21.52 -4.01 2.88
C PRO A 60 -21.93 -4.45 1.45
N GLU A 61 -22.80 -3.70 0.77
CA GLU A 61 -23.20 -4.01 -0.60
C GLU A 61 -22.07 -3.83 -1.61
N LEU A 62 -21.11 -2.92 -1.35
CA LEU A 62 -19.98 -2.66 -2.24
C LEU A 62 -19.11 -3.89 -2.44
N ARG A 63 -18.92 -4.68 -1.40
CA ARG A 63 -18.09 -5.89 -1.46
C ARG A 63 -18.51 -6.86 -2.55
N SER A 64 -19.83 -7.09 -2.70
CA SER A 64 -20.36 -8.02 -3.70
C SER A 64 -20.19 -7.56 -5.15
N ARG A 65 -20.00 -6.25 -5.36
CA ARG A 65 -19.84 -5.62 -6.66
C ARG A 65 -18.39 -5.25 -7.00
N ALA A 66 -17.49 -5.33 -5.99
CA ALA A 66 -16.09 -4.92 -6.16
C ALA A 66 -15.37 -5.80 -7.20
N PRO A 67 -14.54 -5.20 -8.08
CA PRO A 67 -13.83 -5.92 -9.14
C PRO A 67 -12.60 -6.65 -8.60
N PHE A 68 -12.81 -7.51 -7.61
CA PHE A 68 -11.79 -8.37 -7.06
C PHE A 68 -11.22 -9.29 -8.13
N GLN A 69 -9.91 -9.53 -8.07
CA GLN A 69 -9.24 -10.43 -8.98
C GLN A 69 -9.26 -11.86 -8.44
N ARG A 70 -8.52 -12.14 -7.38
CA ARG A 70 -8.44 -13.45 -6.74
C ARG A 70 -8.45 -13.29 -5.21
N ARG A 71 -9.12 -14.20 -4.50
CA ARG A 71 -9.07 -14.26 -3.04
C ARG A 71 -7.73 -14.84 -2.60
N ILE A 72 -6.99 -14.12 -1.77
CA ILE A 72 -5.68 -14.57 -1.27
C ILE A 72 -5.90 -15.66 -0.22
N VAL A 73 -5.46 -16.88 -0.54
CA VAL A 73 -5.51 -18.06 0.33
C VAL A 73 -4.11 -18.66 0.55
N ARG A 74 -3.11 -18.19 -0.21
CA ARG A 74 -1.73 -18.68 -0.09
C ARG A 74 -0.78 -17.53 0.10
N GLU A 75 -0.06 -17.55 1.20
CA GLU A 75 0.89 -16.51 1.58
C GLU A 75 2.29 -17.09 1.66
N GLN A 76 3.27 -16.44 1.01
CA GLN A 76 4.63 -16.95 0.96
C GLN A 76 5.63 -15.85 1.29
N ILE A 77 6.59 -16.19 2.14
CA ILE A 77 7.73 -15.35 2.52
C ILE A 77 8.97 -15.96 1.92
N MET A 78 9.64 -15.24 1.03
CA MET A 78 10.82 -15.71 0.30
C MET A 78 12.08 -14.98 0.79
N LEU A 79 13.08 -15.75 1.20
CA LEU A 79 14.43 -15.29 1.48
C LEU A 79 15.28 -15.59 0.25
N LEU A 80 15.44 -14.61 -0.63
CA LEU A 80 16.18 -14.77 -1.90
C LEU A 80 17.70 -14.67 -1.66
N ASN A 81 18.45 -15.53 -2.32
CA ASN A 81 19.90 -15.50 -2.34
C ASN A 81 20.39 -15.81 -3.77
N GLU A 82 21.67 -15.61 -4.06
CA GLU A 82 22.22 -15.71 -5.43
C GLU A 82 21.80 -16.95 -6.23
N GLY A 83 21.58 -18.08 -5.57
CA GLY A 83 21.30 -19.36 -6.25
C GLY A 83 19.90 -19.91 -6.04
N GLY A 84 19.02 -19.23 -5.29
CA GLY A 84 17.69 -19.76 -4.99
C GLY A 84 16.98 -19.04 -3.88
N ALA A 85 16.07 -19.73 -3.22
CA ALA A 85 15.27 -19.16 -2.13
C ALA A 85 15.04 -20.17 -1.00
N VAL A 86 14.87 -19.64 0.21
CA VAL A 86 14.18 -20.33 1.29
C VAL A 86 12.80 -19.72 1.40
N THR A 87 11.75 -20.53 1.28
CA THR A 87 10.38 -20.06 1.27
C THR A 87 9.59 -20.66 2.43
N VAL A 88 8.92 -19.81 3.21
CA VAL A 88 7.87 -20.20 4.14
C VAL A 88 6.55 -20.06 3.39
N ASP A 89 5.75 -21.13 3.37
CA ASP A 89 4.49 -21.21 2.64
C ASP A 89 3.35 -21.51 3.60
N HIS A 90 2.35 -20.63 3.63
CA HIS A 90 1.13 -20.79 4.39
C HIS A 90 -0.04 -20.84 3.41
N HIS A 91 -0.75 -21.97 3.38
CA HIS A 91 -1.92 -22.19 2.53
C HIS A 91 -3.14 -22.43 3.39
N ASP A 92 -4.07 -21.48 3.40
CA ASP A 92 -5.34 -21.55 4.12
C ASP A 92 -6.53 -21.27 3.19
N PRO A 93 -7.05 -22.32 2.52
CA PRO A 93 -8.19 -22.19 1.61
C PRO A 93 -9.49 -21.74 2.28
N LEU A 94 -9.63 -22.00 3.59
CA LEU A 94 -10.82 -21.59 4.34
C LEU A 94 -10.77 -20.11 4.73
N GLY A 95 -9.56 -19.55 4.77
CA GLY A 95 -9.33 -18.15 5.14
C GLY A 95 -9.45 -17.86 6.63
N GLY A 96 -8.95 -16.72 7.07
CA GLY A 96 -8.84 -16.33 8.48
C GLY A 96 -10.15 -15.99 9.21
N GLY A 97 -11.30 -16.51 8.78
CA GLY A 97 -12.60 -16.24 9.38
C GLY A 97 -13.37 -15.10 8.69
N GLU A 98 -14.58 -14.85 9.17
CA GLU A 98 -15.49 -13.86 8.61
C GLU A 98 -14.89 -12.45 8.68
N GLY A 99 -14.85 -11.74 7.56
CA GLY A 99 -14.32 -10.37 7.45
C GLY A 99 -12.79 -10.24 7.39
N ALA A 100 -12.02 -11.35 7.53
CA ALA A 100 -10.56 -11.32 7.51
C ALA A 100 -9.93 -11.59 6.15
N ASP A 101 -10.74 -11.76 5.11
CA ASP A 101 -10.27 -12.06 3.77
C ASP A 101 -9.69 -10.84 3.06
N SER A 102 -8.82 -11.13 2.13
CA SER A 102 -8.21 -10.15 1.26
C SER A 102 -8.17 -10.65 -0.17
N HIS A 103 -8.13 -9.71 -1.09
CA HIS A 103 -8.15 -9.99 -2.51
C HIS A 103 -7.03 -9.23 -3.23
N SER A 104 -6.51 -9.82 -4.29
CA SER A 104 -5.74 -9.04 -5.25
C SER A 104 -6.70 -8.15 -6.05
N VAL A 105 -6.23 -6.97 -6.39
CA VAL A 105 -6.98 -5.96 -7.14
C VAL A 105 -6.07 -5.26 -8.14
N ILE A 106 -6.63 -4.84 -9.26
CA ILE A 106 -5.99 -3.93 -10.21
C ILE A 106 -6.52 -2.52 -9.94
N ARG A 107 -5.63 -1.58 -9.59
CA ARG A 107 -6.02 -0.24 -9.15
C ARG A 107 -6.77 0.54 -10.21
N ALA A 108 -6.40 0.41 -11.48
CA ALA A 108 -7.12 1.04 -12.58
C ALA A 108 -8.61 0.62 -12.60
N SER A 109 -8.88 -0.66 -12.42
CA SER A 109 -10.27 -1.17 -12.37
C SER A 109 -10.97 -0.83 -11.07
N LEU A 110 -10.28 -0.96 -9.93
CA LEU A 110 -10.87 -0.70 -8.61
C LEU A 110 -11.23 0.78 -8.42
N ASP A 111 -10.33 1.69 -8.77
CA ASP A 111 -10.55 3.12 -8.56
C ASP A 111 -11.63 3.65 -9.51
N ALA A 112 -11.64 3.21 -10.79
CA ALA A 112 -12.68 3.56 -11.75
C ALA A 112 -14.06 3.04 -11.31
N TRP A 113 -14.15 1.78 -10.90
CA TRP A 113 -15.38 1.21 -10.36
C TRP A 113 -15.88 1.98 -9.14
N PHE A 114 -14.99 2.31 -8.19
CA PHE A 114 -15.42 2.97 -6.95
C PHE A 114 -15.85 4.41 -7.19
N ALA A 115 -15.27 5.10 -8.17
CA ALA A 115 -15.74 6.40 -8.60
C ALA A 115 -17.14 6.32 -9.26
N GLN A 116 -17.39 5.28 -10.07
CA GLN A 116 -18.73 5.02 -10.64
C GLN A 116 -19.76 4.73 -9.54
N GLU A 117 -19.41 3.96 -8.51
CA GLU A 117 -20.29 3.73 -7.35
C GLU A 117 -20.60 5.05 -6.61
N ALA A 118 -19.62 5.95 -6.46
CA ALA A 118 -19.83 7.25 -5.87
C ALA A 118 -20.75 8.13 -6.75
N GLU A 119 -20.60 8.11 -8.06
CA GLU A 119 -21.47 8.79 -9.02
C GLU A 119 -22.90 8.23 -8.98
N ALA A 120 -23.06 6.91 -8.98
CA ALA A 120 -24.35 6.23 -8.86
C ALA A 120 -25.05 6.54 -7.53
N ALA A 121 -24.29 6.82 -6.46
CA ALA A 121 -24.80 7.29 -5.17
C ALA A 121 -25.24 8.76 -5.18
N GLY A 122 -24.90 9.53 -6.22
CA GLY A 122 -25.28 10.94 -6.39
C GLY A 122 -24.15 11.96 -6.29
N ALA A 123 -22.88 11.53 -6.21
CA ALA A 123 -21.75 12.45 -6.29
C ALA A 123 -21.55 12.94 -7.75
N THR A 124 -21.14 14.19 -7.92
CA THR A 124 -20.64 14.68 -9.19
C THR A 124 -19.16 14.28 -9.31
N VAL A 125 -18.81 13.50 -10.35
CA VAL A 125 -17.43 13.07 -10.60
C VAL A 125 -16.88 13.79 -11.82
N ALA A 126 -15.74 14.48 -11.68
CA ALA A 126 -15.07 15.16 -12.77
C ALA A 126 -13.60 14.71 -12.89
N SER A 127 -13.30 14.01 -13.98
CA SER A 127 -11.94 13.56 -14.34
C SER A 127 -11.25 14.56 -15.27
N GLY A 128 -9.92 14.50 -15.35
CA GLY A 128 -9.10 15.44 -16.13
C GLY A 128 -8.91 16.79 -15.44
N VAL A 129 -9.40 16.98 -14.21
CA VAL A 129 -9.38 18.25 -13.48
C VAL A 129 -8.26 18.26 -12.45
N LYS A 130 -7.24 19.07 -12.71
CA LYS A 130 -6.13 19.27 -11.77
C LYS A 130 -6.44 20.43 -10.84
N VAL A 131 -6.53 20.17 -9.55
CA VAL A 131 -6.61 21.22 -8.54
C VAL A 131 -5.23 21.83 -8.34
N ASP A 132 -5.12 23.14 -8.50
CA ASP A 132 -3.88 23.90 -8.40
C ASP A 132 -3.68 24.54 -7.03
N ALA A 133 -4.76 25.00 -6.40
CA ALA A 133 -4.69 25.68 -5.11
C ALA A 133 -5.96 25.52 -4.28
N LEU A 134 -5.80 25.76 -2.97
CA LEU A 134 -6.89 25.96 -2.04
C LEU A 134 -7.31 27.43 -2.05
N LEU A 135 -8.60 27.70 -1.95
CA LEU A 135 -9.15 29.04 -1.72
C LEU A 135 -9.25 29.28 -0.22
N GLU A 136 -8.70 30.38 0.24
CA GLU A 136 -8.67 30.73 1.66
C GLU A 136 -9.29 32.11 1.90
N GLU A 137 -10.21 32.19 2.85
CA GLU A 137 -10.85 33.45 3.30
C GLU A 137 -10.89 33.47 4.83
N GLY A 138 -10.38 34.54 5.42
CA GLY A 138 -10.41 34.74 6.88
C GLY A 138 -9.72 33.63 7.68
N GLY A 139 -8.69 32.97 7.10
CA GLY A 139 -7.97 31.86 7.74
C GLY A 139 -8.61 30.47 7.55
N ARG A 140 -9.74 30.40 6.82
CA ARG A 140 -10.49 29.19 6.53
C ARG A 140 -10.37 28.81 5.06
N ILE A 141 -10.32 27.51 4.77
CA ILE A 141 -10.45 26.99 3.41
C ILE A 141 -11.94 26.99 3.03
N VAL A 142 -12.25 27.59 1.88
CA VAL A 142 -13.62 27.81 1.38
C VAL A 142 -13.85 27.21 -0.01
N GLY A 143 -12.86 26.50 -0.56
CA GLY A 143 -12.94 25.90 -1.88
C GLY A 143 -11.57 25.58 -2.48
N ILE A 144 -11.60 25.41 -3.80
CA ILE A 144 -10.40 25.08 -4.60
C ILE A 144 -10.37 25.92 -5.87
N ARG A 145 -9.17 26.00 -6.48
CA ARG A 145 -8.98 26.55 -7.83
C ARG A 145 -8.37 25.48 -8.75
N ALA A 146 -8.97 25.34 -9.92
CA ALA A 146 -8.51 24.46 -10.97
C ALA A 146 -8.41 25.26 -12.28
N GLY A 147 -7.18 25.60 -12.71
CA GLY A 147 -6.96 26.57 -13.79
C GLY A 147 -7.50 27.96 -13.43
N GLU A 148 -8.45 28.45 -14.22
CA GLU A 148 -9.12 29.74 -14.00
C GLU A 148 -10.42 29.60 -13.18
N ASP A 149 -10.91 28.37 -12.99
CA ASP A 149 -12.18 28.12 -12.29
C ASP A 149 -11.98 28.05 -10.77
N GLU A 150 -12.82 28.76 -10.04
CA GLU A 150 -12.93 28.71 -8.59
C GLU A 150 -14.23 28.00 -8.21
N MET A 151 -14.11 26.98 -7.39
CA MET A 151 -15.24 26.17 -6.89
C MET A 151 -15.28 26.24 -5.37
N ARG A 152 -16.44 26.58 -4.84
CA ARG A 152 -16.64 26.77 -3.40
C ARG A 152 -17.25 25.56 -2.74
N ALA A 153 -16.84 25.30 -1.50
CA ALA A 153 -17.38 24.23 -0.69
C ALA A 153 -17.35 24.56 0.80
N ASP A 154 -18.21 23.89 1.54
CA ASP A 154 -18.20 23.96 3.00
C ASP A 154 -16.93 23.34 3.56
N ILE A 155 -16.53 22.19 3.02
CA ILE A 155 -15.35 21.44 3.40
C ILE A 155 -14.63 20.95 2.13
N VAL A 156 -13.31 21.05 2.11
CA VAL A 156 -12.44 20.40 1.14
C VAL A 156 -11.80 19.16 1.79
N VAL A 157 -11.85 18.02 1.11
CA VAL A 157 -11.15 16.80 1.53
C VAL A 157 -9.99 16.55 0.58
N ALA A 158 -8.76 16.75 1.08
CA ALA A 158 -7.55 16.47 0.33
C ALA A 158 -7.23 14.95 0.40
N ALA A 159 -7.51 14.24 -0.69
CA ALA A 159 -7.18 12.83 -0.91
C ALA A 159 -6.23 12.67 -2.12
N ASP A 160 -5.33 13.66 -2.30
CA ASP A 160 -4.45 13.87 -3.45
C ASP A 160 -3.19 12.99 -3.47
N GLY A 161 -3.17 11.97 -2.61
CA GLY A 161 -2.14 10.93 -2.57
C GLY A 161 -0.86 11.37 -1.85
N VAL A 162 0.17 10.51 -1.91
CA VAL A 162 1.38 10.61 -1.10
C VAL A 162 2.13 11.94 -1.21
N ASN A 163 2.01 12.66 -2.33
CA ASN A 163 2.64 13.94 -2.52
C ASN A 163 2.03 15.05 -1.65
N SER A 164 0.81 14.88 -1.17
CA SER A 164 0.12 15.77 -0.22
C SER A 164 0.21 17.25 -0.61
N VAL A 165 0.01 17.56 -1.89
CA VAL A 165 0.25 18.92 -2.44
C VAL A 165 -0.62 19.94 -1.72
N LEU A 166 -1.91 19.64 -1.54
CA LEU A 166 -2.86 20.55 -0.90
C LEU A 166 -2.58 20.70 0.60
N ALA A 167 -2.23 19.59 1.30
CA ALA A 167 -1.91 19.67 2.71
C ALA A 167 -0.62 20.47 2.98
N ARG A 168 0.36 20.42 2.06
CA ARG A 168 1.56 21.27 2.12
C ARG A 168 1.24 22.73 1.86
N GLN A 169 0.42 23.04 0.86
CA GLN A 169 -0.07 24.40 0.60
C GLN A 169 -0.80 24.98 1.82
N ALA A 170 -1.59 24.16 2.52
CA ALA A 170 -2.28 24.55 3.74
C ALA A 170 -1.34 24.72 4.96
N GLY A 171 -0.04 24.48 4.82
CA GLY A 171 0.92 24.56 5.91
C GLY A 171 0.78 23.48 6.98
N LEU A 172 0.07 22.38 6.67
CA LEU A 172 -0.12 21.25 7.59
C LEU A 172 1.11 20.35 7.67
N PHE A 173 1.78 20.16 6.54
CA PHE A 173 2.91 19.24 6.42
C PHE A 173 4.14 19.90 5.82
N PRO A 174 5.35 19.51 6.25
CA PRO A 174 6.55 19.83 5.52
C PRO A 174 6.65 18.97 4.24
N ASP A 175 7.65 19.28 3.40
CA ASP A 175 7.97 18.45 2.25
C ASP A 175 8.22 16.99 2.63
N VAL A 176 7.85 16.08 1.72
CA VAL A 176 8.06 14.64 1.91
C VAL A 176 9.56 14.35 1.90
N LYS A 177 10.08 13.84 3.00
CA LYS A 177 11.49 13.45 3.09
C LYS A 177 11.71 12.08 2.45
N PRO A 178 12.82 11.86 1.72
CA PRO A 178 13.07 10.60 1.03
C PRO A 178 13.03 9.36 1.94
N HIS A 179 13.45 9.48 3.20
CA HIS A 179 13.41 8.36 4.15
C HIS A 179 12.00 8.04 4.68
N ALA A 180 11.01 8.90 4.44
CA ALA A 180 9.64 8.72 4.91
C ALA A 180 8.75 7.99 3.89
N VAL A 181 9.27 7.67 2.73
CA VAL A 181 8.55 7.01 1.64
C VAL A 181 9.39 5.88 1.06
N GLY A 182 8.71 4.89 0.47
CA GLY A 182 9.31 3.88 -0.38
C GLY A 182 9.10 4.23 -1.85
N LEU A 183 10.08 3.92 -2.68
CA LEU A 183 9.95 3.97 -4.14
C LEU A 183 9.57 2.57 -4.62
N GLY A 184 8.32 2.40 -5.01
CA GLY A 184 7.80 1.19 -5.63
C GLY A 184 7.95 1.24 -7.14
N VAL A 185 8.47 0.16 -7.73
CA VAL A 185 8.39 -0.11 -9.16
C VAL A 185 7.70 -1.45 -9.37
N LYS A 186 6.85 -1.55 -10.37
CA LYS A 186 6.07 -2.75 -10.61
C LYS A 186 5.66 -2.90 -12.07
N GLU A 187 5.43 -4.16 -12.45
CA GLU A 187 4.89 -4.56 -13.76
C GLU A 187 3.64 -5.42 -13.56
N THR A 188 2.70 -5.27 -14.48
CA THR A 188 1.64 -6.24 -14.72
C THR A 188 2.09 -7.13 -15.86
N LEU A 189 2.08 -8.44 -15.61
CA LEU A 189 2.56 -9.47 -16.52
C LEU A 189 1.36 -10.36 -16.91
N GLU A 190 0.91 -10.31 -18.15
CA GLU A 190 -0.16 -11.19 -18.64
C GLU A 190 0.30 -12.63 -18.70
N LEU A 191 -0.53 -13.53 -18.17
CA LEU A 191 -0.29 -14.97 -18.14
C LEU A 191 -1.63 -15.69 -18.00
N PRO A 192 -1.90 -16.78 -18.76
CA PRO A 192 -3.15 -17.52 -18.66
C PRO A 192 -3.44 -18.05 -17.25
N ASP A 193 -4.72 -18.05 -16.86
CA ASP A 193 -5.13 -18.45 -15.51
C ASP A 193 -4.72 -19.90 -15.17
N GLU A 194 -4.78 -20.83 -16.13
CA GLU A 194 -4.37 -22.21 -15.94
C GLU A 194 -2.87 -22.34 -15.63
N VAL A 195 -2.06 -21.47 -16.23
CA VAL A 195 -0.61 -21.41 -15.98
C VAL A 195 -0.33 -20.82 -14.59
N ILE A 196 -1.07 -19.79 -14.21
CA ILE A 196 -1.00 -19.18 -12.87
C ILE A 196 -1.37 -20.25 -11.84
N ASP A 197 -2.51 -20.92 -12.01
CA ASP A 197 -3.00 -21.93 -11.07
C ASP A 197 -1.99 -23.07 -10.89
N ALA A 198 -1.45 -23.57 -11.99
CA ALA A 198 -0.44 -24.64 -11.95
C ALA A 198 0.84 -24.21 -11.25
N ARG A 199 1.37 -23.00 -11.55
CA ARG A 199 2.64 -22.51 -10.98
C ARG A 199 2.53 -22.13 -9.52
N PHE A 200 1.37 -21.66 -9.10
CA PHE A 200 1.16 -21.21 -7.72
C PHE A 200 0.40 -22.22 -6.88
N GLY A 201 0.00 -23.37 -7.45
CA GLY A 201 -0.72 -24.43 -6.76
C GLY A 201 -2.07 -23.94 -6.22
N LEU A 202 -2.85 -23.29 -7.08
CA LEU A 202 -4.12 -22.66 -6.77
C LEU A 202 -5.26 -23.39 -7.47
N ARG A 203 -6.47 -23.19 -6.98
CA ARG A 203 -7.72 -23.55 -7.63
C ARG A 203 -8.37 -22.30 -8.22
N ASP A 204 -9.42 -22.48 -9.03
CA ASP A 204 -10.15 -21.36 -9.62
C ASP A 204 -10.62 -20.35 -8.56
N GLY A 205 -10.32 -19.09 -8.81
CA GLY A 205 -10.62 -17.97 -7.92
C GLY A 205 -9.71 -17.81 -6.71
N GLU A 206 -8.85 -18.80 -6.40
CA GLU A 206 -7.83 -18.68 -5.36
C GLU A 206 -6.66 -17.81 -5.82
N GLY A 207 -6.08 -17.08 -4.88
CA GLY A 207 -4.95 -16.20 -5.10
C GLY A 207 -3.79 -16.47 -4.16
N ALA A 208 -2.59 -16.12 -4.64
CA ALA A 208 -1.37 -16.15 -3.86
C ALA A 208 -0.77 -14.76 -3.73
N ALA A 209 -0.22 -14.47 -2.55
CA ALA A 209 0.60 -13.31 -2.26
C ALA A 209 1.99 -13.79 -1.83
N ARG A 210 3.03 -13.26 -2.48
CA ARG A 210 4.43 -13.52 -2.11
C ARG A 210 5.10 -12.23 -1.75
N VAL A 211 5.85 -12.24 -0.67
CA VAL A 211 6.79 -11.17 -0.30
C VAL A 211 8.20 -11.74 -0.29
N ALA A 212 9.17 -10.94 -0.70
CA ALA A 212 10.55 -11.40 -0.75
C ALA A 212 11.53 -10.34 -0.24
N VAL A 213 12.57 -10.79 0.45
CA VAL A 213 13.75 -10.00 0.80
C VAL A 213 15.00 -10.62 0.22
N GLY A 214 16.09 -9.85 0.09
CA GLY A 214 17.34 -10.30 -0.53
C GLY A 214 17.46 -9.96 -2.02
N CYS A 215 16.51 -9.21 -2.59
CA CYS A 215 16.46 -8.84 -4.01
C CYS A 215 16.74 -7.35 -4.26
N THR A 216 17.06 -6.57 -3.24
CA THR A 216 17.22 -5.11 -3.31
C THR A 216 18.69 -4.67 -3.29
N ALA A 217 19.62 -5.56 -3.60
CA ALA A 217 21.07 -5.31 -3.50
C ALA A 217 21.50 -4.79 -2.11
N GLY A 218 20.86 -5.30 -1.04
CA GLY A 218 21.14 -4.93 0.35
C GLY A 218 20.47 -3.66 0.84
N MET A 219 19.75 -2.94 -0.01
CA MET A 219 18.96 -1.78 0.38
C MET A 219 17.72 -2.20 1.17
N ALA A 220 17.28 -1.34 2.09
CA ALA A 220 16.03 -1.53 2.81
C ALA A 220 14.86 -1.56 1.81
N GLY A 221 14.06 -2.64 1.89
CA GLY A 221 12.97 -2.89 0.96
C GLY A 221 12.77 -4.38 0.68
N GLY A 222 11.95 -4.68 -0.31
CA GLY A 222 11.63 -6.04 -0.68
C GLY A 222 10.81 -6.10 -1.95
N ALA A 223 10.49 -7.32 -2.37
CA ALA A 223 9.64 -7.55 -3.53
C ALA A 223 8.28 -8.13 -3.12
N PHE A 224 7.33 -7.99 -4.01
CA PHE A 224 6.02 -8.61 -3.91
C PHE A 224 5.60 -9.21 -5.25
N LEU A 225 4.79 -10.26 -5.17
CA LEU A 225 4.12 -10.86 -6.32
C LEU A 225 2.72 -11.26 -5.91
N TYR A 226 1.73 -10.77 -6.64
CA TYR A 226 0.32 -11.13 -6.47
C TYR A 226 -0.21 -11.77 -7.74
N THR A 227 -1.00 -12.84 -7.59
CA THR A 227 -1.74 -13.43 -8.72
C THR A 227 -3.05 -12.69 -8.91
N ASN A 228 -3.37 -12.34 -10.16
CA ASN A 228 -4.64 -11.76 -10.58
C ASN A 228 -5.33 -12.71 -11.56
N ARG A 229 -6.52 -12.37 -12.05
CA ARG A 229 -7.12 -13.04 -13.20
C ARG A 229 -6.35 -12.65 -14.46
N GLY A 230 -5.87 -13.65 -15.19
CA GLY A 230 -5.11 -13.46 -16.43
C GLY A 230 -3.80 -12.70 -16.30
N SER A 231 -3.29 -12.44 -15.08
CA SER A 231 -2.05 -11.70 -14.91
C SER A 231 -1.39 -11.89 -13.55
N LEU A 232 -0.14 -11.44 -13.47
CA LEU A 232 0.62 -11.30 -12.22
C LEU A 232 0.97 -9.84 -12.00
N SER A 233 0.93 -9.39 -10.75
CA SER A 233 1.52 -8.11 -10.34
C SER A 233 2.84 -8.36 -9.65
N LEU A 234 3.95 -8.03 -10.30
CA LEU A 234 5.30 -8.18 -9.76
C LEU A 234 5.91 -6.81 -9.53
N GLY A 235 6.49 -6.60 -8.36
CA GLY A 235 7.18 -5.35 -8.08
C GLY A 235 8.15 -5.44 -6.91
N LEU A 236 8.86 -4.36 -6.69
CA LEU A 236 9.70 -4.16 -5.53
C LEU A 236 9.58 -2.74 -5.00
N VAL A 237 9.85 -2.59 -3.73
CA VAL A 237 9.92 -1.29 -3.05
C VAL A 237 11.30 -1.16 -2.44
N VAL A 238 11.92 0.00 -2.60
CA VAL A 238 13.22 0.33 -2.01
C VAL A 238 13.20 1.70 -1.35
N ASN A 239 14.09 1.89 -0.40
CA ASN A 239 14.31 3.21 0.18
C ASN A 239 14.92 4.16 -0.86
N PRO A 240 14.27 5.30 -1.22
CA PRO A 240 14.74 6.18 -2.30
C PRO A 240 16.11 6.81 -2.01
N GLU A 241 16.43 7.07 -0.75
CA GLU A 241 17.72 7.66 -0.37
C GLU A 241 18.87 6.66 -0.61
N GLN A 242 18.64 5.38 -0.27
CA GLN A 242 19.62 4.32 -0.54
C GLN A 242 19.72 4.02 -2.03
N ALA A 243 18.59 4.03 -2.75
CA ALA A 243 18.57 3.86 -4.21
C ALA A 243 19.38 4.97 -4.91
N GLY A 244 19.18 6.22 -4.52
CA GLY A 244 19.95 7.34 -5.05
C GLY A 244 21.46 7.23 -4.78
N ARG A 245 21.85 6.72 -3.61
CA ARG A 245 23.28 6.51 -3.27
C ARG A 245 23.90 5.31 -3.99
N SER A 246 23.10 4.28 -4.32
CA SER A 246 23.61 3.09 -5.00
C SER A 246 24.04 3.37 -6.43
N GLY A 247 23.50 4.41 -7.06
CA GLY A 247 23.69 4.73 -8.47
C GLY A 247 23.09 3.71 -9.44
N ARG A 248 22.36 2.70 -8.93
CA ARG A 248 21.75 1.64 -9.71
C ARG A 248 20.27 1.96 -10.00
N PRO A 249 19.82 1.96 -11.25
CA PRO A 249 18.43 2.16 -11.59
C PRO A 249 17.53 1.09 -10.96
N VAL A 250 16.42 1.51 -10.34
CA VAL A 250 15.50 0.58 -9.65
C VAL A 250 14.84 -0.38 -10.62
N GLN A 251 14.67 0.01 -11.88
CA GLN A 251 14.18 -0.85 -12.96
C GLN A 251 15.09 -2.08 -13.20
N GLU A 252 16.42 -1.92 -13.07
CA GLU A 252 17.36 -3.04 -13.21
C GLU A 252 17.17 -4.06 -12.09
N LEU A 253 16.87 -3.62 -10.87
CA LEU A 253 16.54 -4.52 -9.77
C LEU A 253 15.29 -5.35 -10.04
N LEU A 254 14.30 -4.77 -10.74
CA LEU A 254 13.11 -5.51 -11.14
C LEU A 254 13.44 -6.54 -12.24
N GLN A 255 14.32 -6.23 -13.18
CA GLN A 255 14.77 -7.21 -14.18
C GLN A 255 15.59 -8.34 -13.55
N ASP A 256 16.47 -8.02 -12.59
CA ASP A 256 17.20 -9.05 -11.83
C ASP A 256 16.26 -9.96 -11.05
N LEU A 257 15.22 -9.37 -10.43
CA LEU A 257 14.21 -10.14 -9.73
C LEU A 257 13.48 -11.10 -10.68
N LYS A 258 13.12 -10.66 -11.87
CA LYS A 258 12.49 -11.50 -12.91
C LYS A 258 13.42 -12.62 -13.37
N ALA A 259 14.72 -12.33 -13.49
CA ALA A 259 15.73 -13.30 -13.90
C ALA A 259 16.19 -14.23 -12.77
N HIS A 260 15.81 -13.95 -11.52
CA HIS A 260 16.23 -14.73 -10.36
C HIS A 260 15.74 -16.19 -10.45
N PRO A 261 16.59 -17.23 -10.19
CA PRO A 261 16.22 -18.65 -10.37
C PRO A 261 14.95 -19.11 -9.67
N ALA A 262 14.61 -18.50 -8.53
CA ALA A 262 13.38 -18.82 -7.80
C ALA A 262 12.15 -18.03 -8.26
N VAL A 263 12.31 -17.03 -9.12
CA VAL A 263 11.22 -16.16 -9.63
C VAL A 263 10.99 -16.41 -11.12
N ALA A 264 12.05 -16.58 -11.90
CA ALA A 264 11.95 -16.77 -13.34
C ALA A 264 10.93 -17.84 -13.77
N PRO A 265 10.89 -19.05 -13.15
CA PRO A 265 9.90 -20.07 -13.53
C PRO A 265 8.45 -19.64 -13.28
N LEU A 266 8.22 -18.69 -12.37
CA LEU A 266 6.87 -18.19 -12.05
C LEU A 266 6.36 -17.22 -13.10
N VAL A 267 7.26 -16.47 -13.74
CA VAL A 267 6.95 -15.42 -14.71
C VAL A 267 7.35 -15.79 -16.15
N GLU A 268 7.87 -17.01 -16.37
CA GLU A 268 8.26 -17.49 -17.69
C GLU A 268 7.09 -17.42 -18.68
N GLY A 269 7.33 -16.85 -19.86
CA GLY A 269 6.31 -16.67 -20.90
C GLY A 269 5.25 -15.60 -20.60
N ALA A 270 5.34 -14.91 -19.47
CA ALA A 270 4.44 -13.80 -19.18
C ALA A 270 4.82 -12.56 -20.01
N VAL A 271 3.81 -11.81 -20.47
CA VAL A 271 3.99 -10.62 -21.31
C VAL A 271 3.82 -9.38 -20.44
N PRO A 272 4.83 -8.49 -20.35
CA PRO A 272 4.69 -7.21 -19.67
C PRO A 272 3.72 -6.30 -20.44
N VAL A 273 2.64 -5.87 -19.79
CA VAL A 273 1.62 -5.01 -20.39
C VAL A 273 1.59 -3.62 -19.76
N GLU A 274 2.12 -3.50 -18.56
CA GLU A 274 2.07 -2.26 -17.82
C GLU A 274 3.27 -2.14 -16.87
N PHE A 275 3.86 -0.94 -16.82
CA PHE A 275 4.94 -0.59 -15.87
C PHE A 275 4.59 0.69 -15.13
N SER A 276 4.87 0.74 -13.82
CA SER A 276 4.78 1.99 -13.07
C SER A 276 5.84 2.15 -12.00
N ALA A 277 6.08 3.41 -11.65
CA ALA A 277 6.84 3.80 -10.47
C ALA A 277 5.99 4.71 -9.61
N HIS A 278 5.96 4.46 -8.30
CA HIS A 278 5.12 5.19 -7.36
C HIS A 278 5.78 5.32 -5.99
N LEU A 279 5.56 6.44 -5.33
CA LEU A 279 5.94 6.60 -3.92
C LEU A 279 4.82 6.07 -3.02
N VAL A 280 5.22 5.43 -1.92
CA VAL A 280 4.29 4.91 -0.90
C VAL A 280 4.73 5.38 0.48
N PRO A 281 3.80 5.68 1.42
CA PRO A 281 4.14 5.99 2.80
C PRO A 281 4.78 4.76 3.49
N GLU A 282 5.92 4.95 4.16
CA GLU A 282 6.69 3.84 4.76
C GLU A 282 6.88 3.96 6.28
N MET A 283 6.63 5.13 6.86
CA MET A 283 6.94 5.40 8.27
C MET A 283 5.87 4.93 9.27
N GLY A 284 4.77 4.36 8.81
CA GLY A 284 3.68 3.94 9.70
C GLY A 284 3.20 5.10 10.59
N HIS A 285 2.99 4.82 11.89
CA HIS A 285 2.54 5.81 12.86
C HIS A 285 3.41 7.08 12.90
N ASP A 286 4.73 6.92 12.87
CA ASP A 286 5.66 8.06 13.00
C ASP A 286 5.71 8.95 11.75
N GLY A 287 5.16 8.47 10.65
CA GLY A 287 4.97 9.24 9.42
C GLY A 287 3.73 10.11 9.40
N VAL A 288 2.76 9.84 10.29
CA VAL A 288 1.49 10.59 10.32
C VAL A 288 1.73 11.98 10.88
N PRO A 289 1.35 13.03 10.17
CA PRO A 289 1.49 14.41 10.65
C PRO A 289 0.65 14.68 11.89
N ALA A 290 1.14 15.58 12.75
CA ALA A 290 0.44 15.94 13.98
C ALA A 290 -0.93 16.60 13.75
N ARG A 291 -1.12 17.21 12.58
CA ARG A 291 -2.38 17.86 12.20
C ARG A 291 -2.84 17.30 10.87
N LEU A 292 -4.05 16.74 10.83
CA LEU A 292 -4.69 16.20 9.64
C LEU A 292 -5.86 17.05 9.15
N HIS A 293 -6.04 18.21 9.74
CA HIS A 293 -7.10 19.13 9.38
C HIS A 293 -6.71 20.58 9.66
N ARG A 294 -7.39 21.44 8.96
CA ARG A 294 -7.45 22.89 9.18
C ARG A 294 -8.90 23.31 9.00
N GLU A 295 -9.29 24.48 9.45
CA GLU A 295 -10.67 24.94 9.25
C GLU A 295 -11.03 24.95 7.76
N GLY A 296 -12.08 24.21 7.40
CA GLY A 296 -12.51 23.98 6.02
C GLY A 296 -11.74 22.91 5.25
N LEU A 297 -10.74 22.24 5.85
CA LEU A 297 -9.91 21.23 5.17
C LEU A 297 -9.72 19.99 6.04
N LEU A 298 -9.92 18.81 5.45
CA LEU A 298 -9.52 17.51 5.98
C LEU A 298 -8.49 16.85 5.04
N VAL A 299 -7.59 16.01 5.58
CA VAL A 299 -6.61 15.27 4.79
C VAL A 299 -6.81 13.78 5.02
N ALA A 300 -6.95 12.99 3.93
CA ALA A 300 -7.29 11.56 4.01
C ALA A 300 -6.38 10.70 3.11
N GLY A 301 -6.31 9.40 3.40
CA GLY A 301 -5.53 8.42 2.64
C GLY A 301 -4.03 8.65 2.72
N ASP A 302 -3.33 8.37 1.61
CA ASP A 302 -1.88 8.54 1.51
C ASP A 302 -1.47 10.02 1.66
N ALA A 303 -2.37 10.96 1.40
CA ALA A 303 -2.13 12.37 1.66
C ALA A 303 -1.94 12.64 3.16
N ALA A 304 -2.61 11.88 4.03
CA ALA A 304 -2.41 11.87 5.48
C ALA A 304 -1.29 10.91 5.92
N ARG A 305 -0.60 10.27 4.97
CA ARG A 305 0.47 9.29 5.18
C ARG A 305 0.03 8.04 5.94
N PHE A 306 -1.22 7.62 5.74
CA PHE A 306 -1.73 6.40 6.33
C PHE A 306 -1.23 5.18 5.56
N GLY A 307 -0.25 4.50 6.11
CA GLY A 307 0.31 3.28 5.58
C GLY A 307 0.90 2.41 6.69
N ILE A 308 0.78 1.11 6.57
CA ILE A 308 1.39 0.13 7.45
C ILE A 308 2.23 -0.80 6.60
N ASN A 309 3.51 -0.92 6.92
CA ASN A 309 4.40 -1.92 6.34
C ASN A 309 5.14 -2.64 7.48
N THR A 310 4.81 -3.92 7.67
CA THR A 310 5.48 -4.79 8.63
C THR A 310 6.56 -5.66 7.99
N GLY A 311 6.77 -5.51 6.68
CA GLY A 311 7.59 -6.43 5.88
C GLY A 311 6.85 -7.70 5.44
N LEU A 312 5.75 -8.06 6.10
CA LEU A 312 4.88 -9.19 5.78
C LEU A 312 3.52 -8.73 5.27
N ILE A 313 3.00 -7.68 5.87
CA ILE A 313 1.70 -7.08 5.57
C ILE A 313 1.93 -5.64 5.13
N ILE A 314 1.42 -5.30 3.96
CA ILE A 314 1.42 -3.93 3.43
C ILE A 314 -0.04 -3.49 3.32
N ARG A 315 -0.39 -2.43 4.06
CA ARG A 315 -1.74 -1.87 4.13
C ARG A 315 -1.69 -0.39 3.78
N GLY A 316 -2.54 0.02 2.85
CA GLY A 316 -2.68 1.41 2.43
C GLY A 316 -4.09 1.67 1.90
N MET A 317 -4.58 0.84 0.96
CA MET A 317 -5.90 1.02 0.35
C MET A 317 -7.05 0.93 1.36
N ASP A 318 -7.00 -0.06 2.25
CA ASP A 318 -7.97 -0.22 3.33
C ASP A 318 -7.96 0.96 4.31
N LEU A 319 -6.77 1.42 4.73
CA LEU A 319 -6.63 2.59 5.57
C LEU A 319 -7.11 3.87 4.86
N ALA A 320 -6.87 3.97 3.56
CA ALA A 320 -7.35 5.07 2.74
C ALA A 320 -8.89 5.11 2.73
N MET A 321 -9.56 3.96 2.46
CA MET A 321 -11.03 3.87 2.49
C MET A 321 -11.60 4.23 3.86
N VAL A 322 -11.03 3.67 4.94
CA VAL A 322 -11.45 3.97 6.31
C VAL A 322 -11.29 5.45 6.64
N SER A 323 -10.20 6.08 6.20
CA SER A 323 -10.01 7.53 6.42
C SER A 323 -10.99 8.39 5.63
N GLY A 324 -11.34 7.99 4.40
CA GLY A 324 -12.37 8.63 3.60
C GLY A 324 -13.76 8.54 4.26
N LEU A 325 -14.10 7.34 4.77
CA LEU A 325 -15.32 7.14 5.55
C LEU A 325 -15.34 8.00 6.82
N ALA A 326 -14.22 8.07 7.55
CA ALA A 326 -14.09 8.91 8.75
C ALA A 326 -14.34 10.39 8.42
N ALA A 327 -13.81 10.88 7.29
CA ALA A 327 -14.04 12.24 6.82
C ALA A 327 -15.53 12.49 6.50
N ALA A 328 -16.17 11.58 5.78
CA ALA A 328 -17.59 11.65 5.48
C ALA A 328 -18.44 11.68 6.75
N GLN A 329 -18.19 10.75 7.68
CA GLN A 329 -18.91 10.70 8.96
C GLN A 329 -18.71 11.97 9.80
N ALA A 330 -17.53 12.57 9.77
CA ALA A 330 -17.26 13.82 10.46
C ALA A 330 -18.06 14.99 9.86
N ILE A 331 -18.14 15.08 8.54
CA ILE A 331 -18.92 16.09 7.83
C ILE A 331 -20.42 15.92 8.14
N LEU A 332 -20.92 14.69 8.08
CA LEU A 332 -22.34 14.37 8.35
C LEU A 332 -22.76 14.63 9.80
N ALA A 333 -21.86 14.36 10.75
CA ALA A 333 -22.14 14.55 12.19
C ALA A 333 -22.06 16.00 12.66
N SER A 334 -21.51 16.91 11.85
CA SER A 334 -21.28 18.29 12.23
C SER A 334 -22.28 19.21 11.51
N PRO A 335 -23.38 19.60 12.15
CA PRO A 335 -24.42 20.46 11.52
C PRO A 335 -23.92 21.87 11.22
N THR A 336 -22.86 22.30 11.89
CA THR A 336 -22.13 23.53 11.61
C THR A 336 -20.73 23.16 11.12
N ARG A 337 -20.11 24.02 10.31
CA ARG A 337 -18.77 23.83 9.78
C ARG A 337 -17.67 23.79 10.86
N ALA A 338 -17.98 24.27 12.07
CA ALA A 338 -17.05 24.24 13.20
C ALA A 338 -16.93 22.82 13.79
N GLY A 339 -15.74 22.42 14.22
CA GLY A 339 -15.50 21.15 14.91
C GLY A 339 -15.46 19.91 14.02
N VAL A 340 -15.56 20.05 12.69
CA VAL A 340 -15.45 18.92 11.75
C VAL A 340 -14.09 18.22 11.87
N GLY A 341 -13.03 19.00 12.02
CA GLY A 341 -11.66 18.45 12.16
C GLY A 341 -11.48 17.59 13.40
N GLU A 342 -11.95 18.07 14.55
CA GLU A 342 -11.91 17.32 15.83
C GLU A 342 -12.79 16.06 15.75
N THR A 343 -13.95 16.17 15.10
CA THR A 343 -14.82 15.02 14.85
C THR A 343 -14.13 14.01 13.93
N TYR A 344 -13.43 14.45 12.91
CA TYR A 344 -12.62 13.59 12.04
C TYR A 344 -11.56 12.82 12.81
N MET A 345 -10.79 13.51 13.66
CA MET A 345 -9.76 12.86 14.49
C MET A 345 -10.38 11.80 15.40
N ARG A 346 -11.53 12.08 16.01
CA ARG A 346 -12.26 11.11 16.84
C ARG A 346 -12.74 9.91 16.01
N ARG A 347 -13.26 10.12 14.79
CA ARG A 347 -13.67 9.01 13.91
C ARG A 347 -12.50 8.12 13.50
N LEU A 348 -11.32 8.68 13.23
CA LEU A 348 -10.11 7.91 12.97
C LEU A 348 -9.72 7.01 14.15
N GLU A 349 -9.98 7.44 15.40
CA GLU A 349 -9.81 6.61 16.59
C GLU A 349 -10.89 5.52 16.68
N GLU A 350 -12.14 5.87 16.55
CA GLU A 350 -13.30 4.96 16.68
C GLU A 350 -13.30 3.87 15.62
N LEU A 351 -12.91 4.19 14.39
CA LEU A 351 -12.78 3.25 13.28
C LEU A 351 -11.46 2.44 13.32
N SER A 352 -10.73 2.50 14.42
CA SER A 352 -9.50 1.74 14.68
C SER A 352 -8.34 2.02 13.72
N LEU A 353 -8.37 3.11 12.95
CA LEU A 353 -7.27 3.47 12.05
C LEU A 353 -6.04 3.91 12.84
N LEU A 354 -6.17 4.95 13.66
CA LEU A 354 -5.05 5.43 14.49
C LEU A 354 -4.60 4.40 15.54
N PRO A 355 -5.51 3.64 16.20
CA PRO A 355 -5.11 2.53 17.06
C PRO A 355 -4.26 1.47 16.34
N SER A 356 -4.63 1.10 15.10
CA SER A 356 -3.86 0.13 14.30
C SER A 356 -2.44 0.63 13.99
N LEU A 357 -2.31 1.91 13.60
CA LEU A 357 -1.01 2.52 13.38
C LEU A 357 -0.15 2.54 14.64
N ARG A 358 -0.74 2.87 15.80
CA ARG A 358 -0.03 2.87 17.08
C ARG A 358 0.40 1.49 17.53
N ALA A 359 -0.44 0.48 17.36
CA ALA A 359 -0.13 -0.90 17.70
C ALA A 359 1.09 -1.43 16.94
N LEU A 360 1.24 -0.99 15.69
CA LEU A 360 2.31 -1.45 14.78
C LEU A 360 3.47 -0.44 14.64
N ARG A 361 3.53 0.60 15.47
CA ARG A 361 4.51 1.69 15.33
C ARG A 361 5.98 1.24 15.33
N ASN A 362 6.30 0.17 16.07
CA ASN A 362 7.67 -0.27 16.23
C ASN A 362 8.18 -1.11 15.05
N TYR A 363 7.28 -1.67 14.22
CA TYR A 363 7.66 -2.53 13.09
C TYR A 363 8.58 -1.86 12.08
N HIS A 364 8.42 -0.56 11.89
CA HIS A 364 9.32 0.25 11.05
C HIS A 364 10.80 0.10 11.45
N GLY A 365 11.09 -0.14 12.73
CA GLY A 365 12.45 -0.39 13.22
C GLY A 365 13.14 -1.61 12.62
N LEU A 366 12.38 -2.59 12.09
CA LEU A 366 12.93 -3.78 11.40
C LEU A 366 13.70 -3.39 10.14
N PHE A 367 13.24 -2.37 9.40
CA PHE A 367 13.92 -1.89 8.20
C PHE A 367 15.29 -1.29 8.47
N GLY A 368 15.57 -0.94 9.73
CA GLY A 368 16.91 -0.52 10.17
C GLY A 368 17.86 -1.67 10.51
N ILE A 369 17.48 -2.94 10.27
CA ILE A 369 18.37 -4.11 10.38
C ILE A 369 18.83 -4.48 8.97
N GLU A 370 19.87 -3.82 8.47
CA GLU A 370 20.36 -3.97 7.08
C GLU A 370 20.58 -5.43 6.65
N ARG A 371 20.97 -6.30 7.59
CA ARG A 371 21.25 -7.72 7.30
C ARG A 371 20.02 -8.54 6.90
N ILE A 372 18.80 -8.05 7.18
CA ILE A 372 17.55 -8.64 6.69
C ILE A 372 17.50 -8.63 5.16
N PHE A 373 18.11 -7.63 4.54
CA PHE A 373 18.02 -7.41 3.09
C PHE A 373 19.17 -8.07 2.29
N GLY A 374 20.06 -8.81 2.95
CA GLY A 374 21.17 -9.48 2.26
C GLY A 374 21.77 -10.65 3.04
N ALA A 375 22.44 -10.40 4.16
CA ALA A 375 23.20 -11.42 4.87
C ALA A 375 22.35 -12.57 5.43
N TYR A 376 21.16 -12.27 5.99
CA TYR A 376 20.28 -13.32 6.53
C TYR A 376 19.61 -14.17 5.45
N PRO A 377 19.10 -13.66 4.33
CA PRO A 377 18.67 -14.48 3.20
C PRO A 377 19.78 -15.40 2.67
N ALA A 378 21.00 -14.89 2.52
CA ALA A 378 22.15 -15.69 2.10
C ALA A 378 22.48 -16.79 3.12
N LEU A 379 22.50 -16.45 4.42
CA LEU A 379 22.73 -17.43 5.50
C LEU A 379 21.67 -18.54 5.49
N ALA A 380 20.40 -18.18 5.33
CA ALA A 380 19.31 -19.16 5.25
C ALA A 380 19.54 -20.16 4.10
N GLY A 381 19.92 -19.66 2.93
CA GLY A 381 20.27 -20.52 1.78
C GLY A 381 21.46 -21.43 2.05
N ASP A 382 22.53 -20.91 2.67
CA ASP A 382 23.72 -21.70 3.03
C ASP A 382 23.38 -22.80 4.04
N VAL A 383 22.57 -22.50 5.04
CA VAL A 383 22.11 -23.50 6.03
C VAL A 383 21.30 -24.59 5.35
N MET A 384 20.36 -24.24 4.47
CA MET A 384 19.56 -25.25 3.76
C MET A 384 20.42 -26.10 2.82
N ARG A 385 21.36 -25.51 2.08
CA ARG A 385 22.32 -26.27 1.27
C ARG A 385 23.15 -27.24 2.12
N PHE A 386 23.58 -26.79 3.28
CA PHE A 386 24.34 -27.67 4.21
C PHE A 386 23.48 -28.84 4.73
N LEU A 387 22.23 -28.58 5.12
CA LEU A 387 21.33 -29.59 5.67
C LEU A 387 20.93 -30.68 4.65
N PHE A 388 20.77 -30.29 3.38
CA PHE A 388 20.33 -31.19 2.31
C PHE A 388 21.45 -31.76 1.48
N ARG A 389 22.73 -31.45 1.80
CA ARG A 389 23.88 -31.98 1.07
C ARG A 389 24.15 -33.41 1.45
N VAL A 390 24.12 -34.31 0.45
CA VAL A 390 24.52 -35.70 0.55
C VAL A 390 25.46 -35.98 -0.60
N ASP A 391 26.76 -36.17 -0.32
CA ASP A 391 27.82 -36.34 -1.34
C ASP A 391 28.70 -37.56 -1.10
N GLY A 392 28.24 -38.50 -0.22
CA GLY A 392 29.01 -39.72 0.11
C GLY A 392 30.09 -39.51 1.17
N SER A 393 30.38 -38.27 1.58
CA SER A 393 31.30 -38.01 2.68
C SER A 393 30.61 -38.18 4.04
N VAL A 394 31.43 -38.33 5.10
CA VAL A 394 30.87 -38.34 6.46
C VAL A 394 30.26 -36.97 6.80
N PRO A 395 28.96 -36.92 7.17
CA PRO A 395 28.34 -35.63 7.45
C PRO A 395 28.95 -34.95 8.67
N ALA A 396 29.17 -33.66 8.56
CA ALA A 396 29.61 -32.86 9.70
C ALA A 396 28.50 -32.75 10.77
N PRO A 397 28.85 -32.63 12.08
CA PRO A 397 27.86 -32.42 13.13
C PRO A 397 26.99 -31.22 12.82
N MET A 398 25.65 -31.40 12.82
CA MET A 398 24.67 -30.40 12.37
C MET A 398 24.82 -29.05 13.08
N LEU A 399 24.80 -29.05 14.42
CA LEU A 399 24.93 -27.81 15.20
C LEU A 399 26.26 -27.09 14.98
N GLY A 400 27.37 -27.87 14.88
CA GLY A 400 28.71 -27.34 14.60
C GLY A 400 28.80 -26.71 13.20
N GLY A 401 28.19 -27.35 12.21
CA GLY A 401 28.11 -26.84 10.83
C GLY A 401 27.32 -25.58 10.72
N ILE A 402 26.10 -25.54 11.28
CA ILE A 402 25.24 -24.35 11.28
C ILE A 402 25.92 -23.19 12.00
N ARG A 403 26.52 -23.44 13.19
CA ARG A 403 27.24 -22.40 13.93
C ARG A 403 28.38 -21.80 13.11
N ARG A 404 29.17 -22.61 12.43
CA ARG A 404 30.26 -22.16 11.54
C ARG A 404 29.74 -21.29 10.40
N LEU A 405 28.70 -21.74 9.70
CA LEU A 405 28.07 -20.97 8.63
C LEU A 405 27.52 -19.62 9.15
N ALA A 406 26.81 -19.66 10.27
CA ALA A 406 26.25 -18.46 10.86
C ALA A 406 27.36 -17.43 11.19
N THR A 407 28.43 -17.88 11.89
CA THR A 407 29.53 -16.99 12.29
C THR A 407 30.43 -16.54 11.15
N SER A 408 30.47 -17.29 10.04
CA SER A 408 31.20 -16.87 8.84
C SER A 408 30.50 -15.74 8.07
N ARG A 409 29.18 -15.68 8.14
CA ARG A 409 28.37 -14.63 7.49
C ARG A 409 28.15 -13.42 8.40
N VAL A 410 27.82 -13.67 9.67
CA VAL A 410 27.47 -12.63 10.63
C VAL A 410 28.12 -12.94 11.98
N PRO A 411 28.95 -12.06 12.54
CA PRO A 411 29.50 -12.23 13.89
C PRO A 411 28.40 -12.43 14.93
N PHE A 412 28.61 -13.34 15.88
CA PHE A 412 27.61 -13.70 16.89
C PHE A 412 27.07 -12.48 17.65
N GLY A 413 27.93 -11.54 18.06
CA GLY A 413 27.52 -10.32 18.73
C GLY A 413 26.61 -9.42 17.89
N GLN A 414 26.77 -9.47 16.55
CA GLN A 414 25.85 -8.74 15.64
C GLN A 414 24.50 -9.46 15.54
N MET A 415 24.49 -10.78 15.41
CA MET A 415 23.26 -11.57 15.44
C MET A 415 22.45 -11.34 16.72
N ALA A 416 23.12 -11.36 17.88
CA ALA A 416 22.47 -11.08 19.16
C ALA A 416 21.89 -9.66 19.22
N ARG A 417 22.61 -8.66 18.68
CA ARG A 417 22.13 -7.28 18.61
C ARG A 417 20.93 -7.13 17.68
N ASP A 418 20.97 -7.77 16.52
CA ASP A 418 19.87 -7.73 15.56
C ASP A 418 18.63 -8.45 16.10
N ALA A 419 18.81 -9.60 16.75
CA ALA A 419 17.73 -10.32 17.42
C ALA A 419 17.09 -9.48 18.51
N TRP A 420 17.90 -8.80 19.33
CA TRP A 420 17.40 -7.88 20.36
C TRP A 420 16.65 -6.69 19.76
N LYS A 421 17.22 -6.09 18.69
CA LYS A 421 16.56 -5.00 17.96
C LYS A 421 15.24 -5.47 17.35
N GLY A 422 15.24 -6.64 16.70
CA GLY A 422 14.03 -7.23 16.13
C GLY A 422 12.95 -7.51 17.17
N PHE A 423 13.33 -8.10 18.31
CA PHE A 423 12.40 -8.36 19.41
C PHE A 423 11.73 -7.07 19.95
N ARG A 424 12.46 -5.96 19.98
CA ARG A 424 11.90 -4.66 20.39
C ARG A 424 10.99 -4.01 19.37
N CYS A 425 11.02 -4.49 18.13
CA CYS A 425 10.16 -4.01 17.04
C CYS A 425 8.83 -4.79 16.95
N LEU A 426 8.74 -5.95 17.59
CA LEU A 426 7.52 -6.76 17.71
C LEU A 426 6.70 -6.35 18.93
#